data_3b911d097c0b9dfeb5663b4298eceebe
#
_entry.id   3b911d097c0b9dfeb5663b4298eceebe
#
_cell.length_a   1.000
_cell.length_b   1.000
_cell.length_c   1.000
_cell.angle_alpha   90.00
_cell.angle_beta   90.00
_cell.angle_gamma   90.00
#
_symmetry.space_group_name_H-M   'P 1'
#
loop_
_entity.id
_entity.type
_entity.pdbx_description
1 polymer ?
#
loop_
_entity_poly.entity_id
_entity_poly.type
_entity_poly.pdbx_seq_one_letter_code
_entity_poly.pdbx_strand_id
1 'polypeptide(L)'
;MKNLYATISSGKFKGKKLLLPSLQTTRSTKSIVKGSFFDSFRYELAGKVFIEAFGGSALMAAEALSNGATKAYAVEIDKNAYKIALQNAKLIGDELEIVSGDTFEMTPAIVARQNLPVILYLDPPFDIRDGFADVYEKCVNLARNLPKDKIYLIAFEHASHLNLPENIGAFTLLKSKKFGNTSLSYYS
;
A
#
# COMPACT_ATOMS: atom_id res chain seq x y z
N MET A 1 4.79 9.29 25.95
CA MET A 1 4.52 9.71 24.57
C MET A 1 3.05 9.47 24.26
N LYS A 2 2.32 10.42 23.64
CA LYS A 2 0.94 10.16 23.21
C LYS A 2 0.96 9.20 22.00
N ASN A 3 0.33 8.05 22.14
CA ASN A 3 0.13 7.14 21.02
C ASN A 3 -0.71 7.83 19.94
N LEU A 4 -0.31 7.66 18.70
CA LEU A 4 -1.01 8.17 17.53
C LEU A 4 -1.82 7.06 16.90
N TYR A 5 -3.03 7.39 16.46
CA TYR A 5 -3.93 6.43 15.86
C TYR A 5 -4.48 6.94 14.53
N ALA A 6 -4.67 6.01 13.61
CA ALA A 6 -5.55 6.16 12.47
C ALA A 6 -6.78 5.29 12.67
N THR A 7 -7.90 5.69 12.06
CA THR A 7 -9.16 4.95 12.16
C THR A 7 -9.50 4.32 10.82
N ILE A 8 -9.95 3.06 10.85
CA ILE A 8 -10.52 2.40 9.68
C ILE A 8 -11.82 3.10 9.32
N SER A 9 -11.93 3.55 8.07
CA SER A 9 -12.98 4.47 7.63
C SER A 9 -14.26 3.78 7.16
N SER A 10 -14.16 2.53 6.69
CA SER A 10 -15.30 1.80 6.12
C SER A 10 -15.20 0.29 6.29
N GLY A 11 -16.26 -0.43 5.97
CA GLY A 11 -16.32 -1.88 5.93
C GLY A 11 -16.46 -2.56 7.31
N LYS A 12 -16.09 -3.84 7.37
CA LYS A 12 -16.27 -4.75 8.52
C LYS A 12 -15.63 -4.23 9.82
N PHE A 13 -14.49 -3.54 9.70
CA PHE A 13 -13.71 -3.06 10.85
C PHE A 13 -13.81 -1.54 11.04
N LYS A 14 -14.81 -0.89 10.44
CA LYS A 14 -15.04 0.56 10.58
C LYS A 14 -15.00 1.01 12.04
N GLY A 15 -14.27 2.09 12.30
CA GLY A 15 -14.13 2.67 13.64
C GLY A 15 -13.00 2.08 14.48
N LYS A 16 -12.39 0.95 14.09
CA LYS A 16 -11.19 0.43 14.78
C LYS A 16 -10.04 1.40 14.62
N LYS A 17 -9.32 1.62 15.73
CA LYS A 17 -8.13 2.48 15.80
C LYS A 17 -6.89 1.64 15.70
N LEU A 18 -6.02 1.97 14.75
CA LEU A 18 -4.72 1.35 14.53
C LEU A 18 -3.62 2.29 14.97
N LEU A 19 -2.59 1.76 15.62
CA LEU A 19 -1.40 2.52 16.04
C LEU A 19 -0.62 3.00 14.82
N LEU A 20 -0.04 4.21 14.92
CA LEU A 20 0.86 4.77 13.92
C LEU A 20 2.29 4.84 14.45
N PRO A 21 3.32 4.55 13.63
CA PRO A 21 4.71 4.54 14.09
C PRO A 21 5.27 5.94 14.37
N SER A 22 4.79 6.98 13.72
CA SER A 22 5.26 8.36 13.93
C SER A 22 4.29 9.43 13.43
N LEU A 23 4.56 10.70 13.80
CA LEU A 23 3.84 11.90 13.34
C LEU A 23 4.15 12.32 11.89
N GLN A 24 5.06 11.64 11.22
CA GLN A 24 5.80 12.14 10.04
C GLN A 24 4.98 12.34 8.76
N THR A 25 3.66 12.31 8.83
CA THR A 25 2.86 12.64 7.65
C THR A 25 1.65 13.48 8.02
N THR A 26 1.45 14.54 7.28
CA THR A 26 0.28 15.40 7.36
C THR A 26 -0.98 14.53 7.26
N ARG A 27 -1.62 14.29 8.40
CA ARG A 27 -2.81 13.43 8.55
C ARG A 27 -3.90 13.68 7.51
N SER A 28 -4.05 14.93 7.07
CA SER A 28 -5.07 15.33 6.11
C SER A 28 -4.84 14.76 4.71
N THR A 29 -3.64 14.88 4.15
CA THR A 29 -3.34 14.41 2.79
C THR A 29 -3.43 12.89 2.71
N LYS A 30 -2.81 12.15 3.65
CA LYS A 30 -2.89 10.67 3.65
C LYS A 30 -4.32 10.14 3.81
N SER A 31 -5.16 10.79 4.59
CA SER A 31 -6.57 10.36 4.71
C SER A 31 -7.36 10.62 3.43
N ILE A 32 -7.08 11.70 2.70
CA ILE A 32 -7.71 12.02 1.41
C ILE A 32 -7.26 11.01 0.34
N VAL A 33 -5.96 10.73 0.24
CA VAL A 33 -5.40 9.75 -0.71
C VAL A 33 -5.98 8.36 -0.45
N LYS A 34 -5.95 7.91 0.81
CA LYS A 34 -6.58 6.65 1.23
C LYS A 34 -8.06 6.60 0.84
N GLY A 35 -8.83 7.63 1.20
CA GLY A 35 -10.25 7.75 0.84
C GLY A 35 -10.46 7.64 -0.67
N SER A 36 -9.68 8.36 -1.46
CA SER A 36 -9.78 8.32 -2.93
C SER A 36 -9.49 6.94 -3.53
N PHE A 37 -8.52 6.19 -2.97
CA PHE A 37 -8.25 4.82 -3.38
C PHE A 37 -9.49 3.94 -3.13
N PHE A 38 -9.99 3.90 -1.89
CA PHE A 38 -11.11 3.03 -1.53
C PHE A 38 -12.43 3.46 -2.18
N ASP A 39 -12.65 4.75 -2.41
CA ASP A 39 -13.81 5.24 -3.18
C ASP A 39 -13.78 4.77 -4.64
N SER A 40 -12.58 4.60 -5.20
CA SER A 40 -12.42 4.11 -6.58
C SER A 40 -12.50 2.59 -6.71
N PHE A 41 -12.00 1.83 -5.72
CA PHE A 41 -11.72 0.41 -5.88
C PHE A 41 -12.27 -0.50 -4.77
N ARG A 42 -13.05 0.02 -3.80
CA ARG A 42 -13.57 -0.82 -2.69
C ARG A 42 -14.39 -2.03 -3.16
N TYR A 43 -15.14 -1.88 -4.24
CA TYR A 43 -15.96 -2.95 -4.79
C TYR A 43 -15.15 -3.96 -5.61
N GLU A 44 -13.91 -3.61 -5.96
CA GLU A 44 -12.98 -4.46 -6.69
C GLU A 44 -12.14 -5.37 -5.75
N LEU A 45 -12.20 -5.18 -4.44
CA LEU A 45 -11.38 -5.91 -3.47
C LEU A 45 -11.85 -7.35 -3.26
N ALA A 46 -13.13 -7.63 -3.44
CA ALA A 46 -13.68 -8.97 -3.25
C ALA A 46 -12.99 -9.99 -4.16
N GLY A 47 -12.59 -11.14 -3.59
CA GLY A 47 -11.89 -12.19 -4.32
C GLY A 47 -10.44 -11.87 -4.68
N LYS A 48 -9.84 -10.84 -4.10
CA LYS A 48 -8.47 -10.42 -4.39
C LYS A 48 -7.60 -10.38 -3.15
N VAL A 49 -6.30 -10.46 -3.36
CA VAL A 49 -5.27 -10.24 -2.37
C VAL A 49 -4.79 -8.79 -2.46
N PHE A 50 -4.67 -8.12 -1.33
CA PHE A 50 -4.10 -6.77 -1.25
C PHE A 50 -2.68 -6.83 -0.68
N ILE A 51 -1.72 -6.15 -1.32
CA ILE A 51 -0.34 -6.06 -0.85
C ILE A 51 0.02 -4.58 -0.66
N GLU A 52 0.29 -4.19 0.59
CA GLU A 52 0.87 -2.91 0.97
C GLU A 52 2.40 -3.08 1.01
N ALA A 53 3.08 -2.63 -0.04
CA ALA A 53 4.50 -2.91 -0.23
C ALA A 53 5.42 -2.11 0.71
N PHE A 54 4.93 -0.99 1.24
CA PHE A 54 5.59 -0.18 2.28
C PHE A 54 4.65 -0.08 3.46
N GLY A 55 4.69 -1.10 4.32
CA GLY A 55 3.63 -1.44 5.27
C GLY A 55 3.39 -0.42 6.38
N GLY A 56 4.45 0.21 6.90
CA GLY A 56 4.31 1.16 7.99
C GLY A 56 3.50 0.61 9.16
N SER A 57 2.25 1.05 9.28
CA SER A 57 1.30 0.57 10.29
C SER A 57 0.35 -0.53 9.80
N ALA A 58 0.47 -0.96 8.55
CA ALA A 58 -0.46 -1.85 7.84
C ALA A 58 -1.89 -1.28 7.71
N LEU A 59 -2.01 0.05 7.64
CA LEU A 59 -3.32 0.71 7.61
C LEU A 59 -4.07 0.44 6.30
N MET A 60 -3.39 0.51 5.15
CA MET A 60 -4.01 0.27 3.85
C MET A 60 -4.44 -1.19 3.71
N ALA A 61 -3.60 -2.13 4.16
CA ALA A 61 -3.90 -3.55 4.17
C ALA A 61 -5.10 -3.89 5.08
N ALA A 62 -5.14 -3.30 6.28
CA ALA A 62 -6.27 -3.46 7.20
C ALA A 62 -7.57 -2.85 6.64
N GLU A 63 -7.49 -1.69 6.00
CA GLU A 63 -8.63 -1.03 5.33
C GLU A 63 -9.12 -1.89 4.15
N ALA A 64 -8.21 -2.49 3.38
CA ALA A 64 -8.56 -3.38 2.26
C ALA A 64 -9.33 -4.62 2.75
N LEU A 65 -8.88 -5.27 3.82
CA LEU A 65 -9.63 -6.37 4.46
C LEU A 65 -10.98 -5.92 4.97
N SER A 66 -11.05 -4.73 5.57
CA SER A 66 -12.32 -4.16 6.05
C SER A 66 -13.33 -3.98 4.91
N ASN A 67 -12.85 -3.71 3.69
CA ASN A 67 -13.67 -3.50 2.51
C ASN A 67 -13.79 -4.75 1.60
N GLY A 68 -13.41 -5.93 2.09
CA GLY A 68 -13.73 -7.20 1.43
C GLY A 68 -12.59 -7.89 0.71
N ALA A 69 -11.33 -7.43 0.80
CA ALA A 69 -10.19 -8.20 0.33
C ALA A 69 -10.14 -9.58 1.03
N THR A 70 -9.80 -10.61 0.29
CA THR A 70 -9.77 -11.99 0.81
C THR A 70 -8.60 -12.20 1.76
N LYS A 71 -7.45 -11.63 1.43
CA LYS A 71 -6.23 -11.63 2.22
C LYS A 71 -5.47 -10.34 2.00
N ALA A 72 -4.69 -9.91 2.99
CA ALA A 72 -3.82 -8.75 2.84
C ALA A 72 -2.45 -9.02 3.44
N TYR A 73 -1.45 -8.41 2.82
CA TYR A 73 -0.05 -8.40 3.26
C TYR A 73 0.42 -6.96 3.44
N ALA A 74 1.25 -6.75 4.45
CA ALA A 74 2.01 -5.51 4.60
C ALA A 74 3.48 -5.86 4.79
N VAL A 75 4.34 -5.33 3.92
CA VAL A 75 5.80 -5.56 3.97
C VAL A 75 6.46 -4.37 4.63
N GLU A 76 7.24 -4.62 5.70
CA GLU A 76 7.89 -3.55 6.47
C GLU A 76 9.32 -3.92 6.86
N ILE A 77 10.27 -3.05 6.51
CA ILE A 77 11.68 -3.24 6.80
C ILE A 77 12.10 -2.65 8.14
N ASP A 78 11.44 -1.55 8.59
CA ASP A 78 11.73 -0.93 9.87
C ASP A 78 11.20 -1.79 11.02
N LYS A 79 12.10 -2.19 11.92
CA LYS A 79 11.76 -3.10 13.04
C LYS A 79 10.72 -2.52 14.00
N ASN A 80 10.67 -1.19 14.19
CA ASN A 80 9.73 -0.56 15.11
C ASN A 80 8.34 -0.44 14.45
N ALA A 81 8.27 -0.02 13.20
CA ALA A 81 7.04 0.00 12.41
C ALA A 81 6.47 -1.42 12.26
N TYR A 82 7.30 -2.42 11.98
CA TYR A 82 6.91 -3.83 11.93
C TYR A 82 6.25 -4.31 13.23
N LYS A 83 6.80 -3.98 14.41
CA LYS A 83 6.19 -4.33 15.70
C LYS A 83 4.81 -3.69 15.88
N ILE A 84 4.64 -2.45 15.41
CA ILE A 84 3.35 -1.75 15.44
C ILE A 84 2.37 -2.40 14.47
N ALA A 85 2.80 -2.71 13.25
CA ALA A 85 1.97 -3.43 12.27
C ALA A 85 1.50 -4.79 12.80
N LEU A 86 2.36 -5.55 13.49
CA LEU A 86 1.98 -6.80 14.15
C LEU A 86 0.91 -6.61 15.25
N GLN A 87 1.00 -5.52 16.03
CA GLN A 87 -0.04 -5.21 17.02
C GLN A 87 -1.37 -4.87 16.34
N ASN A 88 -1.33 -4.12 15.25
CA ASN A 88 -2.51 -3.79 14.46
C ASN A 88 -3.12 -5.04 13.81
N ALA A 89 -2.30 -5.94 13.28
CA ALA A 89 -2.78 -7.18 12.67
C ALA A 89 -3.59 -8.05 13.65
N LYS A 90 -3.16 -8.13 14.92
CA LYS A 90 -3.92 -8.85 15.96
C LYS A 90 -5.34 -8.29 16.19
N LEU A 91 -5.59 -7.02 15.89
CA LEU A 91 -6.92 -6.41 15.98
C LEU A 91 -7.80 -6.71 14.77
N ILE A 92 -7.19 -7.10 13.65
CA ILE A 92 -7.88 -7.32 12.37
C ILE A 92 -8.20 -8.80 12.18
N GLY A 93 -7.22 -9.68 12.34
CA GLY A 93 -7.37 -11.13 12.20
C GLY A 93 -6.25 -11.75 11.35
N ASP A 94 -6.31 -13.07 11.20
CA ASP A 94 -5.27 -13.88 10.57
C ASP A 94 -5.15 -13.66 9.05
N GLU A 95 -6.15 -13.02 8.43
CA GLU A 95 -6.10 -12.62 7.02
C GLU A 95 -5.12 -11.47 6.74
N LEU A 96 -4.66 -10.74 7.79
CA LEU A 96 -3.63 -9.72 7.69
C LEU A 96 -2.27 -10.29 8.10
N GLU A 97 -1.42 -10.52 7.12
CA GLU A 97 -0.05 -11.02 7.32
C GLU A 97 0.97 -9.87 7.22
N ILE A 98 1.78 -9.70 8.26
CA ILE A 98 2.87 -8.72 8.27
C ILE A 98 4.18 -9.43 7.98
N VAL A 99 4.87 -8.98 6.94
CA VAL A 99 6.12 -9.56 6.46
C VAL A 99 7.27 -8.60 6.78
N SER A 100 8.27 -9.08 7.53
CA SER A 100 9.49 -8.29 7.79
C SER A 100 10.49 -8.49 6.67
N GLY A 101 10.93 -7.40 6.03
CA GLY A 101 11.95 -7.49 5.00
C GLY A 101 11.91 -6.33 4.01
N ASP A 102 12.83 -6.40 3.05
CA ASP A 102 12.86 -5.45 1.93
C ASP A 102 11.69 -5.74 0.97
N THR A 103 10.93 -4.70 0.66
CA THR A 103 9.78 -4.82 -0.23
C THR A 103 10.16 -5.29 -1.64
N PHE A 104 11.34 -4.93 -2.09
CA PHE A 104 11.83 -5.32 -3.44
C PHE A 104 12.14 -6.81 -3.54
N GLU A 105 12.40 -7.49 -2.42
CA GLU A 105 12.58 -8.94 -2.34
C GLU A 105 11.28 -9.65 -1.95
N MET A 106 10.57 -9.13 -0.95
CA MET A 106 9.40 -9.82 -0.38
C MET A 106 8.17 -9.73 -1.29
N THR A 107 7.91 -8.58 -1.93
CA THR A 107 6.71 -8.40 -2.77
C THR A 107 6.65 -9.38 -3.94
N PRO A 108 7.71 -9.59 -4.76
CA PRO A 108 7.70 -10.60 -5.81
C PRO A 108 7.45 -12.02 -5.29
N ALA A 109 8.08 -12.38 -4.15
CA ALA A 109 7.89 -13.68 -3.53
C ALA A 109 6.46 -13.88 -3.02
N ILE A 110 5.82 -12.84 -2.48
CA ILE A 110 4.42 -12.88 -2.07
C ILE A 110 3.51 -13.04 -3.30
N VAL A 111 3.71 -12.24 -4.35
CA VAL A 111 2.92 -12.29 -5.59
C VAL A 111 3.02 -13.68 -6.24
N ALA A 112 4.23 -14.25 -6.33
CA ALA A 112 4.47 -15.54 -6.98
C ALA A 112 3.60 -16.67 -6.42
N ARG A 113 3.36 -16.67 -5.10
CA ARG A 113 2.58 -17.71 -4.41
C ARG A 113 1.06 -17.47 -4.34
N GLN A 114 0.57 -16.35 -4.89
CA GLN A 114 -0.87 -16.10 -4.88
C GLN A 114 -1.58 -16.84 -6.02
N ASN A 115 -2.77 -17.35 -5.70
CA ASN A 115 -3.69 -17.95 -6.67
C ASN A 115 -4.87 -17.03 -7.00
N LEU A 116 -5.02 -15.94 -6.27
CA LEU A 116 -6.01 -14.90 -6.51
C LEU A 116 -5.34 -13.67 -7.12
N PRO A 117 -6.06 -12.86 -7.91
CA PRO A 117 -5.53 -11.62 -8.45
C PRO A 117 -5.09 -10.66 -7.34
N VAL A 118 -3.99 -9.96 -7.58
CA VAL A 118 -3.34 -9.07 -6.60
C VAL A 118 -3.62 -7.61 -6.92
N ILE A 119 -3.98 -6.84 -5.92
CA ILE A 119 -3.91 -5.38 -5.91
C ILE A 119 -2.66 -4.99 -5.12
N LEU A 120 -1.70 -4.39 -5.80
CA LEU A 120 -0.45 -3.92 -5.22
C LEU A 120 -0.53 -2.42 -4.94
N TYR A 121 -0.28 -2.01 -3.70
CA TYR A 121 -0.20 -0.61 -3.29
C TYR A 121 1.25 -0.24 -2.96
N LEU A 122 1.80 0.72 -3.69
CA LEU A 122 3.15 1.25 -3.53
C LEU A 122 3.06 2.67 -2.95
N ASP A 123 3.51 2.88 -1.72
CA ASP A 123 3.64 4.19 -1.06
C ASP A 123 5.08 4.34 -0.52
N PRO A 124 6.09 4.44 -1.41
CA PRO A 124 7.47 4.56 -0.99
C PRO A 124 7.67 5.86 -0.21
N PRO A 125 8.65 5.91 0.72
CA PRO A 125 9.03 7.15 1.38
C PRO A 125 9.41 8.19 0.33
N PHE A 126 8.92 9.45 0.51
CA PHE A 126 9.26 10.52 -0.42
C PHE A 126 10.77 10.77 -0.44
N ASP A 127 11.27 11.09 -1.63
CA ASP A 127 12.63 11.36 -2.06
C ASP A 127 13.41 12.43 -1.24
N ILE A 128 12.72 13.18 -0.38
CA ILE A 128 13.29 14.27 0.44
C ILE A 128 14.27 13.76 1.52
N ARG A 129 14.37 12.45 1.73
CA ARG A 129 15.29 11.86 2.70
C ARG A 129 16.54 11.37 2.00
N ASP A 130 17.72 11.75 2.53
CA ASP A 130 19.01 11.25 2.07
C ASP A 130 18.98 9.71 1.96
N GLY A 131 19.35 9.19 0.79
CA GLY A 131 19.39 7.76 0.49
C GLY A 131 18.18 7.16 -0.20
N PHE A 132 17.12 7.93 -0.52
CA PHE A 132 15.91 7.45 -1.22
C PHE A 132 15.73 8.01 -2.63
N ALA A 133 16.72 8.69 -3.21
CA ALA A 133 16.64 9.31 -4.53
C ALA A 133 16.28 8.32 -5.66
N ASP A 134 16.56 7.03 -5.48
CA ASP A 134 16.32 5.97 -6.46
C ASP A 134 15.07 5.09 -6.14
N VAL A 135 14.35 5.38 -5.05
CA VAL A 135 13.26 4.50 -4.59
C VAL A 135 12.13 4.39 -5.62
N TYR A 136 11.81 5.48 -6.31
CA TYR A 136 10.78 5.45 -7.35
C TYR A 136 11.20 4.63 -8.57
N GLU A 137 12.47 4.72 -8.97
CA GLU A 137 13.00 3.87 -10.03
C GLU A 137 12.97 2.39 -9.64
N LYS A 138 13.34 2.07 -8.41
CA LYS A 138 13.21 0.70 -7.87
C LYS A 138 11.75 0.22 -7.86
N CYS A 139 10.80 1.07 -7.50
CA CYS A 139 9.37 0.73 -7.55
C CYS A 139 8.88 0.48 -8.98
N VAL A 140 9.30 1.31 -9.94
CA VAL A 140 9.00 1.10 -11.36
C VAL A 140 9.62 -0.21 -11.86
N ASN A 141 10.85 -0.52 -11.47
CA ASN A 141 11.52 -1.77 -11.84
C ASN A 141 10.86 -2.98 -11.15
N LEU A 142 10.45 -2.87 -9.89
CA LEU A 142 9.64 -3.89 -9.23
C LEU A 142 8.37 -4.18 -10.03
N ALA A 143 7.57 -3.15 -10.30
CA ALA A 143 6.32 -3.29 -11.05
C ALA A 143 6.55 -3.90 -12.46
N ARG A 144 7.58 -3.45 -13.17
CA ARG A 144 7.94 -3.95 -14.52
C ARG A 144 8.15 -5.46 -14.57
N ASN A 145 8.70 -6.04 -13.50
CA ASN A 145 9.07 -7.45 -13.44
C ASN A 145 8.00 -8.35 -12.82
N LEU A 146 6.86 -7.80 -12.39
CA LEU A 146 5.77 -8.62 -11.85
C LEU A 146 5.01 -9.35 -12.98
N PRO A 147 4.54 -10.58 -12.73
CA PRO A 147 3.76 -11.33 -13.70
C PRO A 147 2.39 -10.68 -13.91
N LYS A 148 2.10 -10.28 -15.15
CA LYS A 148 0.88 -9.57 -15.55
C LYS A 148 -0.39 -10.35 -15.21
N ASP A 149 -0.38 -11.66 -15.37
CA ASP A 149 -1.50 -12.57 -15.13
C ASP A 149 -1.91 -12.65 -13.66
N LYS A 150 -1.01 -12.28 -12.73
CA LYS A 150 -1.28 -12.25 -11.29
C LYS A 150 -1.70 -10.87 -10.77
N ILE A 151 -1.38 -9.81 -11.47
CA ILE A 151 -1.64 -8.43 -11.01
C ILE A 151 -2.92 -7.89 -11.66
N TYR A 152 -3.89 -7.61 -10.80
CA TYR A 152 -5.13 -6.94 -11.20
C TYR A 152 -4.93 -5.43 -11.33
N LEU A 153 -4.26 -4.81 -10.34
CA LEU A 153 -4.06 -3.37 -10.26
C LEU A 153 -2.77 -3.05 -9.50
N ILE A 154 -2.03 -2.06 -9.98
CA ILE A 154 -0.97 -1.39 -9.23
C ILE A 154 -1.45 0.03 -8.93
N ALA A 155 -1.50 0.40 -7.66
CA ALA A 155 -1.72 1.76 -7.20
C ALA A 155 -0.39 2.32 -6.69
N PHE A 156 0.08 3.40 -7.30
CA PHE A 156 1.39 3.97 -7.02
C PHE A 156 1.22 5.40 -6.47
N GLU A 157 1.47 5.58 -5.18
CA GLU A 157 1.53 6.89 -4.53
C GLU A 157 2.91 7.50 -4.74
N HIS A 158 2.97 8.73 -5.23
CA HIS A 158 4.23 9.40 -5.56
C HIS A 158 4.13 10.91 -5.42
N ALA A 159 5.28 11.60 -5.41
CA ALA A 159 5.31 13.05 -5.41
C ALA A 159 4.72 13.61 -6.72
N SER A 160 3.88 14.63 -6.64
CA SER A 160 3.13 15.18 -7.79
C SER A 160 4.00 15.83 -8.86
N HIS A 161 5.27 16.13 -8.57
CA HIS A 161 6.22 16.64 -9.55
C HIS A 161 6.90 15.54 -10.38
N LEU A 162 6.74 14.28 -9.98
CA LEU A 162 7.29 13.14 -10.71
C LEU A 162 6.33 12.68 -11.81
N ASN A 163 6.86 12.54 -13.00
CA ASN A 163 6.14 11.97 -14.14
C ASN A 163 6.48 10.48 -14.22
N LEU A 164 5.57 9.63 -13.79
CA LEU A 164 5.71 8.19 -14.00
C LEU A 164 5.45 7.86 -15.48
N PRO A 165 6.09 6.81 -16.03
CA PRO A 165 5.91 6.42 -17.42
C PRO A 165 4.47 5.96 -17.68
N GLU A 166 3.98 6.16 -18.91
CA GLU A 166 2.66 5.70 -19.35
C GLU A 166 2.55 4.17 -19.31
N ASN A 167 3.68 3.48 -19.57
CA ASN A 167 3.76 2.03 -19.52
C ASN A 167 4.89 1.58 -18.58
N ILE A 168 4.58 0.64 -17.68
CA ILE A 168 5.54 -0.01 -16.79
C ILE A 168 5.53 -1.50 -17.12
N GLY A 169 6.45 -1.94 -17.98
CA GLY A 169 6.45 -3.32 -18.47
C GLY A 169 5.14 -3.63 -19.23
N ALA A 170 4.40 -4.61 -18.75
CA ALA A 170 3.12 -5.02 -19.32
C ALA A 170 1.90 -4.23 -18.78
N PHE A 171 2.13 -3.24 -17.92
CA PHE A 171 1.07 -2.46 -17.28
C PHE A 171 0.97 -1.08 -17.91
N THR A 172 -0.25 -0.65 -18.23
CA THR A 172 -0.55 0.67 -18.81
C THR A 172 -1.23 1.56 -17.78
N LEU A 173 -0.89 2.85 -17.78
CA LEU A 173 -1.51 3.85 -16.92
C LEU A 173 -3.00 4.00 -17.24
N LEU A 174 -3.85 3.70 -16.28
CA LEU A 174 -5.30 3.89 -16.40
C LEU A 174 -5.72 5.33 -16.10
N LYS A 175 -5.20 5.88 -15.01
CA LYS A 175 -5.48 7.24 -14.55
C LYS A 175 -4.48 7.67 -13.50
N SER A 176 -4.34 8.99 -13.33
CA SER A 176 -3.61 9.60 -12.23
C SER A 176 -4.48 10.70 -11.57
N LYS A 177 -4.44 10.79 -10.25
CA LYS A 177 -5.14 11.81 -9.46
C LYS A 177 -4.14 12.55 -8.60
N LYS A 178 -4.22 13.89 -8.58
CA LYS A 178 -3.34 14.77 -7.80
C LYS A 178 -4.02 15.27 -6.54
N PHE A 179 -3.28 15.21 -5.41
CA PHE A 179 -3.71 15.66 -4.08
C PHE A 179 -2.62 16.56 -3.48
N GLY A 180 -2.56 17.81 -3.92
CA GLY A 180 -1.49 18.72 -3.54
C GLY A 180 -0.13 18.24 -4.03
N ASN A 181 0.79 17.91 -3.10
CA ASN A 181 2.14 17.43 -3.42
C ASN A 181 2.22 15.90 -3.62
N THR A 182 1.11 15.20 -3.48
CA THR A 182 1.02 13.75 -3.68
C THR A 182 0.13 13.45 -4.88
N SER A 183 0.50 12.45 -5.66
CA SER A 183 -0.32 11.87 -6.73
C SER A 183 -0.51 10.38 -6.52
N LEU A 184 -1.61 9.85 -7.02
CA LEU A 184 -1.92 8.43 -7.00
C LEU A 184 -2.22 7.98 -8.43
N SER A 185 -1.31 7.19 -8.98
CA SER A 185 -1.37 6.65 -10.34
C SER A 185 -1.74 5.18 -10.31
N TYR A 186 -2.59 4.74 -11.25
CA TYR A 186 -3.12 3.39 -11.32
C TYR A 186 -2.74 2.74 -12.64
N TYR A 187 -2.22 1.52 -12.56
CA TYR A 187 -1.81 0.72 -13.72
C TYR A 187 -2.50 -0.64 -13.71
N SER A 188 -2.86 -1.07 -14.91
CA SER A 188 -3.44 -2.39 -15.11
C SER A 188 -2.96 -3.00 -16.41
#